data_bb11ecd81e0ae32cb4f34a69510eeba9
#
_entry.id   bb11ecd81e0ae32cb4f34a69510eeba9
#
_cell.length_a   1.000
_cell.length_b   1.000
_cell.length_c   1.000
_cell.angle_alpha   90.00
_cell.angle_beta   90.00
_cell.angle_gamma   90.00
#
_symmetry.space_group_name_H-M   'P 1'
#
loop_
_entity.id
_entity.type
_entity.pdbx_description
1 polymer ?
#
loop_
_entity_poly.entity_id
_entity_poly.type
_entity_poly.pdbx_seq_one_letter_code
_entity_poly.pdbx_strand_id
1 'polypeptide(L)'
;MFMIYPLLIISNIINFSKSDKLIFAGIHFRHGARGPIKLGRNGQDLLGVNWTSTGELTPLGQKMHYLLGLRNRQRYIKEYKLLSEEFDPHELVVYSSDINRTLLSVTSHIQGLYPINPNKEDVLNPDKLDEAVPPINITFDDISEAINTLNISALPNSMTIIPVHFIDFSIDNSVECTEKIENLRNRNDRKKESIINFEKGFKANYSEVLKKFYQNKIEIDLNFTMITHICDATVADHIERRNMTEFFKETNINQEDFINTCYEALKINFRDKLFSDDNNELLLFHISYIIEKIVHYMKQRINDDIKEDISSTNFSDYSSPKMLILSGHDTTLTAQELFFIKFFNYELESYIFPTFASQTAFEIARKEVDDNSRKNLKYSDYTLCHYFNDKLVFNMTFDTFLEKIGKINLWNSDNINKFCYGEKPILTTNLIIIISMGVLALILIIIVIILIFKIKNQKDEYLISEHHPSTDDKCCSSEEDE
;
A
#
# COMPACT_ATOMS: atom_id res chain seq x y z
N MET A 1 -23.84 13.10 24.46
CA MET A 1 -23.27 13.18 25.80
C MET A 1 -21.83 12.69 25.70
N PHE A 2 -20.85 13.61 25.70
CA PHE A 2 -19.44 13.26 25.56
C PHE A 2 -18.96 12.67 26.90
N MET A 3 -18.62 11.37 26.89
CA MET A 3 -17.93 10.77 28.03
C MET A 3 -16.50 11.31 28.10
N ILE A 4 -16.25 12.07 29.11
CA ILE A 4 -14.91 12.50 29.53
C ILE A 4 -14.27 11.30 30.21
N TYR A 5 -13.28 10.68 29.55
CA TYR A 5 -12.44 9.68 30.19
C TYR A 5 -11.38 10.37 31.06
N PRO A 6 -11.13 9.88 32.27
CA PRO A 6 -10.13 10.46 33.14
C PRO A 6 -8.73 10.15 32.60
N LEU A 7 -8.03 11.19 32.23
CA LEU A 7 -6.59 11.21 32.03
C LEU A 7 -5.90 11.10 33.38
N LEU A 8 -5.13 10.06 33.60
CA LEU A 8 -4.05 10.08 34.60
C LEU A 8 -2.96 9.07 34.18
N ILE A 9 -2.11 9.45 33.23
CA ILE A 9 -0.68 9.14 33.30
C ILE A 9 0.02 10.42 32.82
N ILE A 10 0.49 11.20 33.79
CA ILE A 10 1.44 12.28 33.55
C ILE A 10 2.80 11.61 33.39
N SER A 11 3.05 11.01 32.23
CA SER A 11 4.38 10.86 31.69
C SER A 11 4.74 12.19 31.03
N ASN A 12 5.90 12.74 31.24
CA ASN A 12 6.40 13.98 30.65
C ASN A 12 6.12 13.99 29.13
N ILE A 13 5.00 14.58 28.74
CA ILE A 13 4.62 14.76 27.34
C ILE A 13 5.56 15.81 26.79
N ILE A 14 6.64 15.37 26.16
CA ILE A 14 7.49 16.24 25.38
C ILE A 14 6.72 16.51 24.07
N ASN A 15 5.86 17.52 24.08
CA ASN A 15 5.42 18.11 22.82
C ASN A 15 6.64 18.81 22.21
N PHE A 16 6.80 18.71 20.88
CA PHE A 16 7.83 19.51 20.22
C PHE A 16 7.72 20.97 20.64
N SER A 17 8.82 21.50 21.11
CA SER A 17 8.92 22.95 21.35
C SER A 17 8.82 23.68 20.01
N LYS A 18 8.33 24.92 20.02
CA LYS A 18 8.38 25.79 18.81
C LYS A 18 9.80 26.01 18.29
N SER A 19 10.80 25.71 19.11
CA SER A 19 12.22 25.77 18.75
C SER A 19 12.78 24.46 18.19
N ASP A 20 11.97 23.39 18.11
CA ASP A 20 12.44 22.12 17.55
C ASP A 20 12.24 22.10 16.03
N LYS A 21 13.25 21.63 15.30
CA LYS A 21 13.21 21.48 13.85
C LYS A 21 12.65 20.10 13.49
N LEU A 22 11.47 20.06 12.88
CA LEU A 22 10.95 18.85 12.29
C LEU A 22 11.78 18.49 11.05
N ILE A 23 12.24 17.24 10.96
CA ILE A 23 13.10 16.78 9.85
C ILE A 23 12.44 15.67 9.01
N PHE A 24 11.47 14.95 9.59
CA PHE A 24 10.77 13.86 8.92
C PHE A 24 9.32 13.75 9.40
N ALA A 25 8.42 13.40 8.48
CA ALA A 25 7.07 12.97 8.77
C ALA A 25 6.70 11.72 7.96
N GLY A 26 6.32 10.64 8.64
CA GLY A 26 5.76 9.44 8.01
C GLY A 26 4.27 9.35 8.31
N ILE A 27 3.42 9.45 7.30
CA ILE A 27 1.97 9.41 7.46
C ILE A 27 1.45 8.10 6.88
N HIS A 28 0.58 7.41 7.62
CA HIS A 28 -0.16 6.27 7.14
C HIS A 28 -1.64 6.47 7.44
N PHE A 29 -2.51 6.35 6.44
CA PHE A 29 -3.94 6.56 6.61
C PHE A 29 -4.79 5.47 5.96
N ARG A 30 -5.98 5.27 6.52
CA ARG A 30 -7.05 4.47 5.95
C ARG A 30 -7.72 5.24 4.81
N HIS A 31 -8.16 4.56 3.75
CA HIS A 31 -8.99 5.15 2.70
C HIS A 31 -10.22 5.87 3.27
N GLY A 32 -10.81 6.78 2.50
CA GLY A 32 -12.02 7.50 2.83
C GLY A 32 -13.30 6.65 2.80
N ALA A 33 -14.45 7.30 3.01
CA ALA A 33 -15.75 6.64 2.94
C ALA A 33 -15.95 5.93 1.59
N ARG A 34 -16.56 4.75 1.65
CA ARG A 34 -16.78 3.84 0.53
C ARG A 34 -18.12 3.13 0.63
N GLY A 35 -18.56 2.58 -0.48
CA GLY A 35 -19.68 1.64 -0.48
C GLY A 35 -19.38 0.38 0.35
N PRO A 36 -20.42 -0.37 0.76
CA PRO A 36 -20.26 -1.61 1.51
C PRO A 36 -19.47 -2.66 0.73
N ILE A 37 -18.74 -3.53 1.43
CA ILE A 37 -17.94 -4.58 0.76
C ILE A 37 -18.84 -5.64 0.12
N LYS A 38 -20.03 -5.89 0.72
CA LYS A 38 -20.95 -6.91 0.22
C LYS A 38 -22.28 -6.29 -0.15
N LEU A 39 -22.72 -6.54 -1.39
CA LEU A 39 -24.07 -6.26 -1.82
C LEU A 39 -24.94 -7.52 -1.68
N GLY A 40 -26.23 -7.29 -1.44
CA GLY A 40 -27.26 -8.28 -1.51
C GLY A 40 -27.73 -8.51 -2.97
N ARG A 41 -29.05 -8.59 -3.18
CA ARG A 41 -29.64 -8.74 -4.52
C ARG A 41 -29.95 -7.37 -5.15
N ASN A 42 -29.94 -7.31 -6.47
CA ASN A 42 -30.40 -6.15 -7.25
C ASN A 42 -29.64 -4.83 -6.96
N GLY A 43 -28.34 -4.90 -6.65
CA GLY A 43 -27.54 -3.70 -6.38
C GLY A 43 -27.84 -3.04 -5.02
N GLN A 44 -28.63 -3.66 -4.19
CA GLN A 44 -28.87 -3.23 -2.81
C GLN A 44 -27.82 -3.85 -1.88
N ASP A 45 -27.49 -3.16 -0.80
CA ASP A 45 -26.71 -3.73 0.27
C ASP A 45 -27.54 -4.66 1.18
N LEU A 46 -26.97 -5.05 2.31
CA LEU A 46 -27.66 -5.95 3.24
C LEU A 46 -28.80 -5.27 4.01
N LEU A 47 -28.91 -3.96 4.01
CA LEU A 47 -30.01 -3.19 4.61
C LEU A 47 -31.10 -2.82 3.58
N GLY A 48 -30.92 -3.18 2.32
CA GLY A 48 -31.84 -2.84 1.24
C GLY A 48 -31.57 -1.47 0.60
N VAL A 49 -30.48 -0.83 0.94
CA VAL A 49 -30.08 0.48 0.38
C VAL A 49 -29.37 0.28 -0.96
N ASN A 50 -29.73 1.10 -1.95
CA ASN A 50 -29.14 1.01 -3.29
C ASN A 50 -27.73 1.59 -3.33
N TRP A 51 -26.80 0.83 -3.91
CA TRP A 51 -25.42 1.22 -4.16
C TRP A 51 -25.05 0.93 -5.61
N THR A 52 -24.25 1.82 -6.20
CA THR A 52 -23.78 1.69 -7.59
C THR A 52 -22.58 0.75 -7.71
N SER A 53 -21.83 0.59 -6.63
CA SER A 53 -20.61 -0.24 -6.61
C SER A 53 -20.28 -0.72 -5.20
N THR A 54 -19.55 -1.84 -5.12
CA THR A 54 -19.06 -2.42 -3.87
C THR A 54 -17.65 -1.92 -3.57
N GLY A 55 -17.42 -1.50 -2.32
CA GLY A 55 -16.08 -1.20 -1.82
C GLY A 55 -15.35 -0.02 -2.48
N GLU A 56 -15.99 0.66 -3.44
CA GLU A 56 -15.41 1.81 -4.14
C GLU A 56 -15.54 3.10 -3.33
N LEU A 57 -14.53 3.96 -3.45
CA LEU A 57 -14.50 5.25 -2.76
C LEU A 57 -15.65 6.15 -3.23
N THR A 58 -16.33 6.79 -2.30
CA THR A 58 -17.40 7.74 -2.61
C THR A 58 -16.87 9.17 -2.78
N PRO A 59 -17.66 10.10 -3.35
CA PRO A 59 -17.31 11.53 -3.36
C PRO A 59 -17.10 12.09 -1.95
N LEU A 60 -17.84 11.60 -0.93
CA LEU A 60 -17.61 11.94 0.46
C LEU A 60 -16.22 11.50 0.92
N GLY A 61 -15.82 10.27 0.58
CA GLY A 61 -14.49 9.73 0.89
C GLY A 61 -13.37 10.53 0.22
N GLN A 62 -13.55 10.97 -1.02
CA GLN A 62 -12.61 11.87 -1.70
C GLN A 62 -12.49 13.21 -0.95
N LYS A 63 -13.63 13.81 -0.57
CA LYS A 63 -13.64 15.07 0.20
C LYS A 63 -12.96 14.93 1.56
N MET A 64 -13.16 13.80 2.26
CA MET A 64 -12.48 13.52 3.53
C MET A 64 -10.96 13.60 3.35
N HIS A 65 -10.42 12.97 2.30
CA HIS A 65 -8.99 12.96 2.03
C HIS A 65 -8.45 14.30 1.54
N TYR A 66 -9.19 15.02 0.72
CA TYR A 66 -8.82 16.37 0.34
C TYR A 66 -8.68 17.30 1.57
N LEU A 67 -9.64 17.27 2.49
CA LEU A 67 -9.60 18.05 3.74
C LEU A 67 -8.45 17.61 4.66
N LEU A 68 -8.18 16.29 4.73
CA LEU A 68 -7.03 15.76 5.47
C LEU A 68 -5.71 16.24 4.84
N GLY A 69 -5.64 16.30 3.51
CA GLY A 69 -4.50 16.88 2.79
C GLY A 69 -4.29 18.35 3.09
N LEU A 70 -5.36 19.16 3.10
CA LEU A 70 -5.29 20.59 3.50
C LEU A 70 -4.79 20.74 4.95
N ARG A 71 -5.27 19.90 5.85
CA ARG A 71 -4.79 19.88 7.25
C ARG A 71 -3.30 19.55 7.31
N ASN A 72 -2.84 18.57 6.55
CA ASN A 72 -1.43 18.21 6.50
C ASN A 72 -0.58 19.29 5.81
N ARG A 73 -1.11 20.00 4.81
CA ARG A 73 -0.49 21.21 4.27
C ARG A 73 -0.26 22.25 5.35
N GLN A 74 -1.32 22.56 6.14
CA GLN A 74 -1.20 23.52 7.24
C GLN A 74 -0.06 23.13 8.18
N ARG A 75 0.01 21.86 8.60
CA ARG A 75 1.01 21.38 9.55
C ARG A 75 2.41 21.34 8.94
N TYR A 76 2.60 20.62 7.81
CA TYR A 76 3.93 20.29 7.33
C TYR A 76 4.54 21.30 6.37
N ILE A 77 3.73 22.15 5.73
CA ILE A 77 4.22 23.20 4.83
C ILE A 77 4.20 24.54 5.54
N LYS A 78 3.06 24.93 6.15
CA LYS A 78 2.90 26.27 6.71
C LYS A 78 3.52 26.43 8.10
N GLU A 79 3.26 25.49 9.01
CA GLU A 79 3.70 25.58 10.42
C GLU A 79 5.14 25.11 10.59
N TYR A 80 5.43 23.83 10.25
CA TYR A 80 6.77 23.25 10.45
C TYR A 80 7.74 23.54 9.33
N LYS A 81 7.29 23.98 8.15
CA LYS A 81 8.14 24.23 6.96
C LYS A 81 9.02 23.03 6.61
N LEU A 82 8.46 21.83 6.80
CA LEU A 82 9.13 20.57 6.48
C LEU A 82 9.24 20.40 4.96
N LEU A 83 8.14 20.69 4.26
CA LEU A 83 8.04 20.61 2.82
C LEU A 83 7.98 22.01 2.21
N SER A 84 8.44 22.11 0.97
CA SER A 84 8.35 23.33 0.17
C SER A 84 6.88 23.67 -0.17
N GLU A 85 6.60 24.95 -0.41
CA GLU A 85 5.27 25.42 -0.82
C GLU A 85 4.80 24.77 -2.13
N GLU A 86 5.74 24.54 -3.04
CA GLU A 86 5.58 23.83 -4.29
C GLU A 86 6.09 22.40 -4.16
N PHE A 87 5.51 21.50 -4.94
CA PHE A 87 5.91 20.11 -4.93
C PHE A 87 7.37 19.95 -5.41
N ASP A 88 8.17 19.31 -4.58
CA ASP A 88 9.51 18.85 -4.91
C ASP A 88 9.52 17.31 -4.82
N PRO A 89 9.83 16.59 -5.93
CA PRO A 89 9.88 15.13 -5.94
C PRO A 89 10.95 14.54 -5.01
N HIS A 90 11.93 15.34 -4.59
CA HIS A 90 12.97 14.90 -3.65
C HIS A 90 12.51 14.97 -2.18
N GLU A 91 11.46 15.72 -1.88
CA GLU A 91 10.98 15.90 -0.52
C GLU A 91 9.90 14.91 -0.11
N LEU A 92 9.12 14.38 -1.08
CA LEU A 92 7.92 13.58 -0.82
C LEU A 92 7.93 12.28 -1.62
N VAL A 93 7.72 11.17 -0.91
CA VAL A 93 7.42 9.89 -1.54
C VAL A 93 6.05 9.39 -1.10
N VAL A 94 5.27 8.90 -2.05
CA VAL A 94 3.88 8.48 -1.85
C VAL A 94 3.69 7.04 -2.31
N TYR A 95 3.15 6.21 -1.42
CA TYR A 95 2.79 4.83 -1.73
C TYR A 95 1.32 4.55 -1.41
N SER A 96 0.73 3.66 -2.19
CA SER A 96 -0.62 3.15 -1.97
C SER A 96 -0.67 1.64 -2.20
N SER A 97 -1.58 0.95 -1.52
CA SER A 97 -1.97 -0.38 -1.98
C SER A 97 -2.63 -0.27 -3.36
N ASP A 98 -2.52 -1.34 -4.17
CA ASP A 98 -3.10 -1.40 -5.52
C ASP A 98 -4.61 -1.70 -5.47
N ILE A 99 -5.37 -0.80 -4.83
CA ILE A 99 -6.84 -0.88 -4.74
C ILE A 99 -7.42 0.49 -5.03
N ASN A 100 -8.43 0.56 -5.89
CA ASN A 100 -9.02 1.82 -6.36
C ASN A 100 -9.29 2.82 -5.23
N ARG A 101 -9.93 2.38 -4.14
CA ARG A 101 -10.30 3.29 -3.03
C ARG A 101 -9.10 3.90 -2.32
N THR A 102 -7.97 3.19 -2.21
CA THR A 102 -6.74 3.73 -1.60
C THR A 102 -6.01 4.66 -2.55
N LEU A 103 -5.96 4.32 -3.83
CA LEU A 103 -5.40 5.16 -4.89
C LEU A 103 -6.16 6.48 -5.02
N LEU A 104 -7.49 6.42 -5.10
CA LEU A 104 -8.35 7.62 -5.16
C LEU A 104 -8.25 8.45 -3.87
N SER A 105 -8.11 7.80 -2.71
CA SER A 105 -7.92 8.49 -1.43
C SER A 105 -6.62 9.28 -1.40
N VAL A 106 -5.50 8.65 -1.76
CA VAL A 106 -4.21 9.34 -1.76
C VAL A 106 -4.15 10.43 -2.83
N THR A 107 -4.73 10.20 -4.00
CA THR A 107 -4.82 11.23 -5.06
C THR A 107 -5.61 12.44 -4.56
N SER A 108 -6.73 12.23 -3.87
CA SER A 108 -7.49 13.32 -3.25
C SER A 108 -6.71 14.02 -2.14
N HIS A 109 -5.94 13.27 -1.35
CA HIS A 109 -5.11 13.80 -0.27
C HIS A 109 -4.00 14.72 -0.80
N ILE A 110 -3.26 14.28 -1.82
CA ILE A 110 -2.19 15.08 -2.40
C ILE A 110 -2.70 16.34 -3.11
N GLN A 111 -3.93 16.31 -3.64
CA GLN A 111 -4.58 17.54 -4.14
C GLN A 111 -4.92 18.53 -3.01
N GLY A 112 -5.14 18.05 -1.79
CA GLY A 112 -5.27 18.92 -0.62
C GLY A 112 -3.92 19.41 -0.09
N LEU A 113 -2.89 18.55 -0.13
CA LEU A 113 -1.53 18.90 0.31
C LEU A 113 -0.90 19.95 -0.61
N TYR A 114 -1.08 19.80 -1.92
CA TYR A 114 -0.64 20.72 -2.97
C TYR A 114 -1.85 21.12 -3.83
N PRO A 115 -2.73 22.00 -3.29
CA PRO A 115 -3.93 22.44 -4.01
C PRO A 115 -3.55 23.23 -5.24
N ILE A 116 -4.43 23.23 -6.23
CA ILE A 116 -4.30 24.04 -7.44
C ILE A 116 -3.97 25.47 -7.05
N ASN A 117 -2.86 25.98 -7.56
CA ASN A 117 -2.44 27.34 -7.36
C ASN A 117 -2.64 28.11 -8.68
N PRO A 118 -3.66 28.96 -8.80
CA PRO A 118 -3.92 29.69 -10.03
C PRO A 118 -2.80 30.69 -10.41
N ASN A 119 -1.90 30.98 -9.45
CA ASN A 119 -0.74 31.85 -9.67
C ASN A 119 0.52 31.06 -10.04
N LYS A 120 0.47 29.73 -10.03
CA LYS A 120 1.57 28.88 -10.48
C LYS A 120 1.38 28.59 -11.96
N GLU A 121 2.30 29.03 -12.74
CA GLU A 121 2.33 28.76 -14.15
C GLU A 121 3.42 27.70 -14.42
N ASP A 122 3.04 26.41 -14.44
CA ASP A 122 3.81 25.40 -15.15
C ASP A 122 3.60 25.67 -16.65
N VAL A 123 4.26 26.74 -17.12
CA VAL A 123 4.09 27.22 -18.48
C VAL A 123 5.16 26.64 -19.41
N LEU A 124 4.70 26.23 -20.58
CA LEU A 124 5.58 25.85 -21.66
C LEU A 124 6.26 27.10 -22.24
N ASN A 125 7.50 26.96 -22.70
CA ASN A 125 8.12 28.02 -23.48
C ASN A 125 7.27 28.28 -24.73
N PRO A 126 6.77 29.51 -24.96
CA PRO A 126 5.93 29.82 -26.12
C PRO A 126 6.57 29.42 -27.48
N ASP A 127 7.89 29.47 -27.58
CA ASP A 127 8.62 29.09 -28.79
C ASP A 127 8.67 27.57 -29.06
N LYS A 128 8.15 26.75 -28.09
CA LYS A 128 8.20 25.29 -28.12
C LYS A 128 6.84 24.63 -28.00
N LEU A 129 5.77 25.36 -28.24
CA LEU A 129 4.40 24.80 -28.13
C LEU A 129 4.16 23.66 -29.14
N ASP A 130 4.76 23.73 -30.30
CA ASP A 130 4.65 22.68 -31.31
C ASP A 130 5.30 21.36 -30.89
N GLU A 131 6.32 21.41 -30.03
CA GLU A 131 6.98 20.23 -29.47
C GLU A 131 6.09 19.50 -28.45
N ALA A 132 5.07 20.14 -27.90
CA ALA A 132 4.12 19.55 -26.97
C ALA A 132 3.04 18.71 -27.66
N VAL A 133 2.95 18.79 -28.99
CA VAL A 133 1.99 18.00 -29.75
C VAL A 133 2.55 16.58 -29.97
N PRO A 134 1.82 15.53 -29.56
CA PRO A 134 2.29 14.17 -29.74
C PRO A 134 2.39 13.81 -31.26
N PRO A 135 3.29 12.88 -31.65
CA PRO A 135 3.53 12.54 -33.07
C PRO A 135 2.43 11.65 -33.68
N ILE A 136 1.18 11.98 -33.41
CA ILE A 136 -0.03 11.34 -33.95
C ILE A 136 -0.98 12.41 -34.44
N ASN A 137 -1.88 12.05 -35.36
CA ASN A 137 -2.89 12.99 -35.81
C ASN A 137 -3.94 13.23 -34.71
N ILE A 138 -4.04 14.47 -34.22
CA ILE A 138 -4.98 14.92 -33.18
C ILE A 138 -5.93 16.02 -33.72
N THR A 139 -6.15 16.08 -35.04
CA THR A 139 -7.01 17.10 -35.64
C THR A 139 -8.49 16.76 -35.51
N PHE A 140 -8.99 16.75 -34.30
CA PHE A 140 -10.41 16.68 -33.97
C PHE A 140 -10.86 18.02 -33.38
N ASP A 141 -12.09 18.44 -33.66
CA ASP A 141 -12.60 19.74 -33.19
C ASP A 141 -12.49 19.89 -31.67
N ASP A 142 -12.88 18.86 -30.89
CA ASP A 142 -12.81 18.85 -29.43
C ASP A 142 -11.37 19.01 -28.90
N ILE A 143 -10.39 18.41 -29.58
CA ILE A 143 -8.98 18.52 -29.19
C ILE A 143 -8.42 19.89 -29.53
N SER A 144 -8.83 20.49 -30.64
CA SER A 144 -8.44 21.84 -31.01
C SER A 144 -8.91 22.88 -29.99
N GLU A 145 -10.14 22.70 -29.45
CA GLU A 145 -10.65 23.52 -28.38
C GLU A 145 -9.84 23.35 -27.08
N ALA A 146 -9.49 22.10 -26.73
CA ALA A 146 -8.65 21.80 -25.57
C ALA A 146 -7.24 22.42 -25.69
N ILE A 147 -6.59 22.33 -26.85
CA ILE A 147 -5.30 22.96 -27.10
C ILE A 147 -5.39 24.47 -26.92
N ASN A 148 -6.41 25.10 -27.48
CA ASN A 148 -6.61 26.54 -27.34
C ASN A 148 -6.88 26.96 -25.88
N THR A 149 -7.60 26.12 -25.11
CA THR A 149 -7.90 26.37 -23.70
C THR A 149 -6.66 26.22 -22.83
N LEU A 150 -5.81 25.23 -23.10
CA LEU A 150 -4.56 25.03 -22.39
C LEU A 150 -3.56 26.15 -22.66
N ASN A 151 -3.54 26.66 -23.91
CA ASN A 151 -2.57 27.66 -24.36
C ASN A 151 -1.14 27.23 -23.96
N ILE A 152 -0.46 28.00 -23.11
CA ILE A 152 0.90 27.72 -22.62
C ILE A 152 0.93 26.84 -21.36
N SER A 153 -0.22 26.51 -20.76
CA SER A 153 -0.28 25.66 -19.54
C SER A 153 -0.07 24.20 -19.89
N ALA A 154 0.76 23.50 -19.12
CA ALA A 154 1.00 22.06 -19.32
C ALA A 154 -0.26 21.22 -19.04
N LEU A 155 -1.07 21.61 -18.08
CA LEU A 155 -2.30 20.91 -17.65
C LEU A 155 -3.41 21.91 -17.29
N PRO A 156 -4.68 21.50 -17.35
CA PRO A 156 -5.79 22.35 -16.97
C PRO A 156 -5.63 22.91 -15.54
N ASN A 157 -5.87 24.21 -15.38
CA ASN A 157 -5.80 24.91 -14.11
C ASN A 157 -4.44 24.79 -13.40
N SER A 158 -3.35 24.57 -14.13
CA SER A 158 -1.99 24.40 -13.54
C SER A 158 -1.95 23.32 -12.45
N MET A 159 -2.64 22.21 -12.67
CA MET A 159 -2.71 21.10 -11.71
C MET A 159 -1.34 20.40 -11.60
N THR A 160 -0.88 20.19 -10.37
CA THR A 160 0.33 19.41 -10.11
C THR A 160 -0.01 17.92 -10.01
N ILE A 161 0.65 17.08 -10.83
CA ILE A 161 0.55 15.62 -10.73
C ILE A 161 1.70 15.10 -9.89
N ILE A 162 1.36 14.39 -8.83
CA ILE A 162 2.34 13.79 -7.90
C ILE A 162 2.32 12.27 -8.10
N PRO A 163 3.46 11.65 -8.36
CA PRO A 163 3.54 10.20 -8.55
C PRO A 163 3.08 9.45 -7.31
N VAL A 164 2.25 8.42 -7.51
CA VAL A 164 1.85 7.46 -6.48
C VAL A 164 2.44 6.11 -6.87
N HIS A 165 3.31 5.57 -6.02
CA HIS A 165 3.93 4.27 -6.21
C HIS A 165 3.09 3.18 -5.53
N PHE A 166 3.12 1.97 -6.10
CA PHE A 166 2.53 0.82 -5.43
C PHE A 166 3.46 0.32 -4.34
N ILE A 167 2.89 0.13 -3.20
CA ILE A 167 3.44 -0.76 -2.20
C ILE A 167 2.62 -2.03 -2.29
N ASP A 168 3.34 -3.10 -2.52
CA ASP A 168 2.74 -4.37 -2.26
C ASP A 168 2.60 -4.51 -0.73
N PHE A 169 1.50 -3.95 -0.20
CA PHE A 169 0.95 -4.42 1.08
C PHE A 169 0.45 -5.84 0.87
N SER A 170 0.98 -6.56 -0.13
CA SER A 170 0.55 -7.76 -0.82
C SER A 170 0.26 -8.92 0.06
N ILE A 171 0.56 -8.68 1.16
CA ILE A 171 0.19 -9.44 2.26
C ILE A 171 -1.35 -9.51 2.37
N ASP A 172 -2.07 -8.48 1.96
CA ASP A 172 -3.54 -8.53 1.88
C ASP A 172 -4.07 -9.18 0.57
N ASN A 173 -3.26 -9.30 -0.47
CA ASN A 173 -3.77 -9.62 -1.82
C ASN A 173 -3.08 -10.78 -2.55
N SER A 174 -2.09 -11.48 -1.96
CA SER A 174 -1.58 -12.66 -2.64
C SER A 174 -2.63 -13.76 -2.60
N VAL A 175 -3.24 -14.03 -3.75
CA VAL A 175 -4.22 -15.10 -3.94
C VAL A 175 -3.67 -16.44 -3.41
N GLU A 176 -2.36 -16.66 -3.56
CA GLU A 176 -1.67 -17.87 -3.13
C GLU A 176 -1.46 -17.96 -1.60
N CYS A 177 -1.43 -16.81 -0.90
CA CYS A 177 -1.30 -16.77 0.56
C CYS A 177 -2.64 -16.69 1.29
N THR A 178 -3.71 -16.33 0.59
CA THR A 178 -5.03 -16.05 1.16
C THR A 178 -5.55 -17.23 1.97
N GLU A 179 -5.39 -18.45 1.49
CA GLU A 179 -5.88 -19.63 2.21
C GLU A 179 -5.17 -19.84 3.55
N LYS A 180 -3.85 -19.64 3.60
CA LYS A 180 -3.09 -19.77 4.86
C LYS A 180 -3.44 -18.68 5.86
N ILE A 181 -3.61 -17.44 5.38
CA ILE A 181 -4.04 -16.32 6.20
C ILE A 181 -5.45 -16.58 6.73
N GLU A 182 -6.36 -17.03 5.88
CA GLU A 182 -7.72 -17.32 6.27
C GLU A 182 -7.80 -18.48 7.26
N ASN A 183 -6.98 -19.49 7.10
CA ASN A 183 -6.83 -20.58 8.07
C ASN A 183 -6.33 -20.08 9.43
N LEU A 184 -5.36 -19.16 9.46
CA LEU A 184 -4.91 -18.51 10.70
C LEU A 184 -6.05 -17.69 11.33
N ARG A 185 -6.71 -16.84 10.55
CA ARG A 185 -7.85 -16.03 11.00
C ARG A 185 -8.97 -16.92 11.57
N ASN A 186 -9.38 -17.93 10.83
CA ASN A 186 -10.44 -18.85 11.25
C ASN A 186 -10.08 -19.68 12.50
N ARG A 187 -8.81 -20.03 12.66
CA ARG A 187 -8.32 -20.69 13.88
C ARG A 187 -8.40 -19.77 15.08
N ASN A 188 -8.09 -18.50 14.86
CA ASN A 188 -8.15 -17.48 15.90
C ASN A 188 -9.57 -17.11 16.28
N ASP A 189 -10.46 -16.90 15.30
CA ASP A 189 -11.87 -16.57 15.55
C ASP A 189 -12.59 -17.63 16.40
N ARG A 190 -12.30 -18.91 16.15
CA ARG A 190 -12.89 -20.02 16.92
C ARG A 190 -12.45 -20.09 18.36
N LYS A 191 -11.34 -19.45 18.72
CA LYS A 191 -10.76 -19.47 20.07
C LYS A 191 -11.05 -18.20 20.89
N LYS A 192 -11.48 -17.11 20.24
CA LYS A 192 -11.69 -15.83 20.93
C LYS A 192 -13.02 -15.76 21.60
N GLU A 193 -12.96 -15.75 22.91
CA GLU A 193 -14.14 -15.61 23.76
C GLU A 193 -14.92 -14.31 23.48
N SER A 194 -14.23 -13.22 23.19
CA SER A 194 -14.84 -11.94 22.82
C SER A 194 -15.71 -12.03 21.55
N ILE A 195 -15.22 -12.72 20.51
CA ILE A 195 -15.96 -12.94 19.26
C ILE A 195 -17.19 -13.83 19.53
N ILE A 196 -16.99 -14.94 20.26
CA ILE A 196 -18.05 -15.89 20.59
C ILE A 196 -19.14 -15.20 21.42
N ASN A 197 -18.75 -14.45 22.45
CA ASN A 197 -19.69 -13.74 23.31
C ASN A 197 -20.43 -12.63 22.56
N PHE A 198 -19.72 -11.88 21.69
CA PHE A 198 -20.37 -10.87 20.87
C PHE A 198 -21.38 -11.50 19.89
N GLU A 199 -21.00 -12.56 19.16
CA GLU A 199 -21.91 -13.27 18.25
C GLU A 199 -23.15 -13.78 18.98
N LYS A 200 -22.97 -14.39 20.15
CA LYS A 200 -24.07 -14.88 20.99
C LYS A 200 -25.01 -13.74 21.42
N GLY A 201 -24.45 -12.62 21.90
CA GLY A 201 -25.22 -11.44 22.27
C GLY A 201 -25.95 -10.81 21.10
N PHE A 202 -25.29 -10.67 19.96
CA PHE A 202 -25.91 -10.16 18.74
C PHE A 202 -27.08 -11.04 18.26
N LYS A 203 -26.89 -12.36 18.26
CA LYS A 203 -27.95 -13.32 17.91
C LYS A 203 -29.12 -13.24 18.86
N ALA A 204 -28.87 -13.13 20.16
CA ALA A 204 -29.93 -13.02 21.14
C ALA A 204 -30.81 -11.77 20.93
N ASN A 205 -30.22 -10.66 20.54
CA ASN A 205 -30.92 -9.39 20.37
C ASN A 205 -31.57 -9.22 18.98
N TYR A 206 -30.97 -9.76 17.92
CA TYR A 206 -31.32 -9.37 16.55
C TYR A 206 -31.67 -10.54 15.63
N SER A 207 -31.39 -11.82 15.99
CA SER A 207 -31.48 -12.93 15.01
C SER A 207 -32.90 -13.15 14.45
N GLU A 208 -33.91 -13.10 15.28
CA GLU A 208 -35.28 -13.34 14.82
C GLU A 208 -35.75 -12.23 13.88
N VAL A 209 -35.49 -10.99 14.24
CA VAL A 209 -35.90 -9.81 13.47
C VAL A 209 -35.17 -9.76 12.13
N LEU A 210 -33.86 -10.01 12.13
CA LEU A 210 -33.05 -10.05 10.91
C LEU A 210 -33.45 -11.23 10.01
N LYS A 211 -33.69 -12.42 10.55
CA LYS A 211 -34.18 -13.55 9.77
C LYS A 211 -35.49 -13.23 9.10
N LYS A 212 -36.43 -12.58 9.80
CA LYS A 212 -37.71 -12.13 9.23
C LYS A 212 -37.51 -11.08 8.13
N PHE A 213 -36.64 -10.11 8.35
CA PHE A 213 -36.29 -9.09 7.34
C PHE A 213 -35.71 -9.71 6.08
N TYR A 214 -34.81 -10.69 6.23
CA TYR A 214 -34.17 -11.37 5.11
C TYR A 214 -35.00 -12.51 4.51
N GLN A 215 -36.09 -12.90 5.16
CA GLN A 215 -36.96 -13.95 4.64
C GLN A 215 -37.40 -13.64 3.21
N ASN A 216 -37.15 -14.56 2.28
CA ASN A 216 -37.35 -14.40 0.84
C ASN A 216 -36.42 -13.37 0.12
N LYS A 217 -35.56 -12.69 0.83
CA LYS A 217 -34.60 -11.73 0.25
C LYS A 217 -33.24 -12.41 0.04
N ILE A 218 -32.67 -12.98 1.09
CA ILE A 218 -31.36 -13.65 1.08
C ILE A 218 -31.37 -14.80 2.09
N GLU A 219 -30.79 -15.95 1.75
CA GLU A 219 -30.44 -16.96 2.76
C GLU A 219 -29.31 -16.47 3.63
N ILE A 220 -29.54 -16.36 4.95
CA ILE A 220 -28.58 -15.76 5.86
C ILE A 220 -28.29 -16.70 7.04
N ASP A 221 -27.02 -17.05 7.18
CA ASP A 221 -26.47 -17.59 8.44
C ASP A 221 -25.78 -16.45 9.21
N LEU A 222 -26.33 -16.11 10.37
CA LEU A 222 -25.83 -15.05 11.23
C LEU A 222 -24.58 -15.49 12.02
N ASN A 223 -23.57 -16.00 11.33
CA ASN A 223 -22.25 -16.15 11.91
C ASN A 223 -21.54 -14.79 12.02
N PHE A 224 -20.42 -14.74 12.76
CA PHE A 224 -19.69 -13.50 13.00
C PHE A 224 -19.28 -12.78 11.71
N THR A 225 -18.90 -13.51 10.66
CA THR A 225 -18.57 -12.93 9.35
C THR A 225 -19.76 -12.22 8.70
N MET A 226 -20.95 -12.85 8.76
CA MET A 226 -22.16 -12.20 8.23
C MET A 226 -22.56 -10.99 9.07
N ILE A 227 -22.43 -11.07 10.39
CA ILE A 227 -22.67 -9.92 11.29
C ILE A 227 -21.75 -8.75 10.89
N THR A 228 -20.47 -9.01 10.66
CA THR A 228 -19.54 -7.94 10.25
C THR A 228 -19.86 -7.35 8.88
N HIS A 229 -20.40 -8.12 7.94
CA HIS A 229 -20.89 -7.60 6.64
C HIS A 229 -22.13 -6.72 6.80
N ILE A 230 -23.07 -7.10 7.64
CA ILE A 230 -24.24 -6.26 7.97
C ILE A 230 -23.77 -4.96 8.62
N CYS A 231 -22.83 -5.05 9.53
CA CYS A 231 -22.28 -3.90 10.22
C CYS A 231 -21.45 -3.00 9.29
N ASP A 232 -20.71 -3.55 8.33
CA ASP A 232 -20.01 -2.77 7.31
C ASP A 232 -21.00 -1.95 6.46
N ALA A 233 -22.10 -2.56 6.00
CA ALA A 233 -23.16 -1.86 5.29
C ALA A 233 -23.80 -0.77 6.15
N THR A 234 -24.15 -1.09 7.40
CA THR A 234 -24.75 -0.13 8.33
C THR A 234 -23.86 1.10 8.54
N VAL A 235 -22.56 0.90 8.74
CA VAL A 235 -21.61 2.01 8.93
C VAL A 235 -21.41 2.80 7.65
N ALA A 236 -21.35 2.14 6.49
CA ALA A 236 -21.27 2.83 5.19
C ALA A 236 -22.49 3.73 4.95
N ASP A 237 -23.70 3.20 5.15
CA ASP A 237 -24.93 3.96 5.00
C ASP A 237 -25.05 5.11 6.00
N HIS A 238 -24.66 4.87 7.24
CA HIS A 238 -24.69 5.89 8.28
C HIS A 238 -23.77 7.08 7.93
N ILE A 239 -22.53 6.80 7.53
CA ILE A 239 -21.56 7.84 7.16
C ILE A 239 -22.00 8.61 5.92
N GLU A 240 -22.54 7.94 4.92
CA GLU A 240 -23.06 8.54 3.69
C GLU A 240 -24.47 9.17 3.87
N ARG A 241 -25.02 9.10 5.08
CA ARG A 241 -26.38 9.57 5.39
C ARG A 241 -27.43 8.98 4.45
N ARG A 242 -27.26 7.72 4.09
CA ARG A 242 -28.22 6.97 3.27
C ARG A 242 -29.49 6.70 4.04
N ASN A 243 -30.59 6.53 3.31
CA ASN A 243 -31.89 6.29 3.94
C ASN A 243 -32.07 4.82 4.33
N MET A 244 -31.83 4.51 5.59
CA MET A 244 -32.06 3.20 6.21
C MET A 244 -33.45 3.09 6.87
N THR A 245 -34.36 4.03 6.62
CA THR A 245 -35.65 4.13 7.34
C THR A 245 -36.52 2.88 7.16
N GLU A 246 -36.53 2.27 5.96
CA GLU A 246 -37.30 1.07 5.70
C GLU A 246 -36.80 -0.10 6.55
N PHE A 247 -35.47 -0.34 6.59
CA PHE A 247 -34.87 -1.37 7.43
C PHE A 247 -35.28 -1.21 8.91
N PHE A 248 -35.13 -0.02 9.48
CA PHE A 248 -35.42 0.23 10.90
C PHE A 248 -36.94 0.19 11.20
N LYS A 249 -37.79 0.56 10.25
CA LYS A 249 -39.26 0.41 10.39
C LYS A 249 -39.68 -1.06 10.35
N GLU A 250 -39.17 -1.83 9.39
CA GLU A 250 -39.53 -3.25 9.26
C GLU A 250 -39.01 -4.09 10.45
N THR A 251 -37.82 -3.74 10.95
CA THR A 251 -37.16 -4.47 12.05
C THR A 251 -37.57 -3.97 13.43
N ASN A 252 -38.07 -2.75 13.56
CA ASN A 252 -38.32 -2.06 14.84
C ASN A 252 -37.10 -2.02 15.75
N ILE A 253 -35.89 -2.04 15.17
CA ILE A 253 -34.62 -1.93 15.89
C ILE A 253 -34.33 -0.45 16.16
N ASN A 254 -33.79 -0.11 17.34
CA ASN A 254 -33.30 1.23 17.60
C ASN A 254 -32.06 1.50 16.75
N GLN A 255 -32.12 2.56 15.92
CA GLN A 255 -31.07 2.88 14.96
C GLN A 255 -29.73 3.21 15.62
N GLU A 256 -29.73 4.02 16.67
CA GLU A 256 -28.51 4.45 17.35
C GLU A 256 -27.81 3.26 18.03
N ASP A 257 -28.58 2.44 18.75
CA ASP A 257 -28.05 1.26 19.43
C ASP A 257 -27.48 0.25 18.43
N PHE A 258 -28.14 0.07 17.29
CA PHE A 258 -27.67 -0.85 16.25
C PHE A 258 -26.36 -0.36 15.60
N ILE A 259 -26.28 0.92 15.26
CA ILE A 259 -25.05 1.53 14.72
C ILE A 259 -23.89 1.38 15.71
N ASN A 260 -24.11 1.66 16.99
CA ASN A 260 -23.10 1.49 18.04
C ASN A 260 -22.67 0.03 18.18
N THR A 261 -23.63 -0.91 18.12
CA THR A 261 -23.34 -2.36 18.09
C THR A 261 -22.48 -2.73 16.87
N CYS A 262 -22.76 -2.14 15.72
CA CYS A 262 -22.00 -2.37 14.50
C CYS A 262 -20.55 -1.83 14.60
N TYR A 263 -20.32 -0.66 15.17
CA TYR A 263 -18.98 -0.19 15.45
C TYR A 263 -18.20 -1.12 16.38
N GLU A 264 -18.84 -1.65 17.41
CA GLU A 264 -18.20 -2.61 18.31
C GLU A 264 -17.91 -3.95 17.62
N ALA A 265 -18.79 -4.43 16.74
CA ALA A 265 -18.54 -5.61 15.91
C ALA A 265 -17.29 -5.45 15.04
N LEU A 266 -17.16 -4.32 14.36
CA LEU A 266 -16.01 -4.02 13.52
C LEU A 266 -14.73 -3.88 14.35
N LYS A 267 -14.80 -3.21 15.50
CA LYS A 267 -13.68 -3.08 16.43
C LYS A 267 -13.17 -4.45 16.89
N ILE A 268 -14.06 -5.32 17.33
CA ILE A 268 -13.73 -6.70 17.72
C ILE A 268 -13.15 -7.48 16.53
N ASN A 269 -13.77 -7.36 15.34
CA ASN A 269 -13.32 -8.06 14.15
C ASN A 269 -11.86 -7.74 13.80
N PHE A 270 -11.47 -6.48 13.80
CA PHE A 270 -10.11 -6.10 13.43
C PHE A 270 -9.12 -6.34 14.57
N ARG A 271 -9.45 -5.91 15.78
CA ARG A 271 -8.58 -6.05 16.95
C ARG A 271 -8.29 -7.51 17.28
N ASP A 272 -9.35 -8.28 17.49
CA ASP A 272 -9.19 -9.61 18.09
C ASP A 272 -8.71 -10.66 17.09
N LYS A 273 -8.98 -10.47 15.79
CA LYS A 273 -8.42 -11.33 14.74
C LYS A 273 -6.91 -11.19 14.62
N LEU A 274 -6.38 -9.98 14.75
CA LEU A 274 -4.94 -9.73 14.62
C LEU A 274 -4.16 -10.01 15.90
N PHE A 275 -4.80 -9.89 17.06
CA PHE A 275 -4.14 -9.94 18.37
C PHE A 275 -4.18 -11.31 19.05
N SER A 276 -4.54 -12.37 18.36
CA SER A 276 -5.01 -13.59 19.02
C SER A 276 -4.11 -14.80 18.98
N ASP A 277 -3.07 -14.82 18.18
CA ASP A 277 -2.19 -15.98 18.13
C ASP A 277 -1.05 -15.89 19.15
N ASP A 278 -0.63 -17.04 19.65
CA ASP A 278 0.42 -17.13 20.65
C ASP A 278 1.77 -16.62 20.13
N ASN A 279 1.99 -16.65 18.81
CA ASN A 279 3.23 -16.28 18.14
C ASN A 279 3.17 -14.89 17.49
N ASN A 280 2.04 -14.21 17.54
CA ASN A 280 1.78 -12.94 16.83
C ASN A 280 2.05 -13.01 15.29
N GLU A 281 1.97 -14.19 14.70
CA GLU A 281 2.29 -14.42 13.29
C GLU A 281 1.46 -13.53 12.37
N LEU A 282 0.14 -13.50 12.61
CA LEU A 282 -0.77 -12.70 11.80
C LEU A 282 -0.51 -11.20 11.94
N LEU A 283 -0.20 -10.73 13.15
CA LEU A 283 0.14 -9.34 13.40
C LEU A 283 1.44 -8.95 12.70
N LEU A 284 2.50 -9.74 12.88
CA LEU A 284 3.80 -9.49 12.24
C LEU A 284 3.71 -9.59 10.73
N PHE A 285 2.93 -10.54 10.21
CA PHE A 285 2.65 -10.66 8.80
C PHE A 285 2.07 -9.35 8.22
N HIS A 286 1.09 -8.74 8.88
CA HIS A 286 0.43 -7.53 8.38
C HIS A 286 1.25 -6.24 8.53
N ILE A 287 2.24 -6.19 9.42
CA ILE A 287 2.84 -4.90 9.76
C ILE A 287 4.36 -4.81 9.57
N SER A 288 5.08 -5.95 9.56
CA SER A 288 6.55 -5.94 9.55
C SER A 288 7.12 -5.10 8.40
N TYR A 289 6.63 -5.31 7.19
CA TYR A 289 7.10 -4.57 6.01
C TYR A 289 6.86 -3.05 6.11
N ILE A 290 5.71 -2.66 6.65
CA ILE A 290 5.38 -1.23 6.85
C ILE A 290 6.31 -0.61 7.87
N ILE A 291 6.54 -1.28 9.00
CA ILE A 291 7.46 -0.81 10.06
C ILE A 291 8.89 -0.72 9.52
N GLU A 292 9.38 -1.73 8.82
CA GLU A 292 10.71 -1.71 8.22
C GLU A 292 10.85 -0.53 7.25
N LYS A 293 9.85 -0.30 6.40
CA LYS A 293 9.88 0.80 5.44
C LYS A 293 9.88 2.17 6.12
N ILE A 294 9.03 2.38 7.11
CA ILE A 294 9.00 3.62 7.89
C ILE A 294 10.35 3.85 8.58
N VAL A 295 10.88 2.83 9.26
CA VAL A 295 12.19 2.90 9.94
C VAL A 295 13.33 3.16 8.95
N HIS A 296 13.26 2.57 7.77
CA HIS A 296 14.26 2.80 6.71
C HIS A 296 14.34 4.28 6.32
N TYR A 297 13.20 4.90 6.00
CA TYR A 297 13.16 6.33 5.63
C TYR A 297 13.56 7.24 6.79
N MET A 298 13.15 6.92 8.01
CA MET A 298 13.58 7.64 9.21
C MET A 298 15.10 7.65 9.35
N LYS A 299 15.74 6.48 9.26
CA LYS A 299 17.21 6.34 9.35
C LYS A 299 17.91 7.11 8.23
N GLN A 300 17.45 6.97 7.00
CA GLN A 300 18.02 7.70 5.88
C GLN A 300 17.96 9.21 6.14
N ARG A 301 16.79 9.73 6.50
CA ARG A 301 16.62 11.18 6.72
C ARG A 301 17.46 11.73 7.88
N ILE A 302 17.57 11.00 8.99
CA ILE A 302 18.44 11.39 10.09
C ILE A 302 19.92 11.40 9.64
N ASN A 303 20.34 10.37 8.92
CA ASN A 303 21.72 10.29 8.44
C ASN A 303 22.05 11.44 7.47
N ASP A 304 21.10 11.83 6.63
CA ASP A 304 21.28 12.97 5.73
C ASP A 304 21.28 14.28 6.51
N ASP A 305 20.39 14.46 7.49
CA ASP A 305 20.40 15.66 8.36
C ASP A 305 21.73 15.82 9.12
N ILE A 306 22.37 14.72 9.53
CA ILE A 306 23.70 14.75 10.17
C ILE A 306 24.80 15.12 9.16
N LYS A 307 24.71 14.64 7.91
CA LYS A 307 25.75 14.81 6.87
C LYS A 307 25.59 16.07 6.04
N GLU A 308 24.41 16.71 6.07
CA GLU A 308 24.04 17.81 5.19
C GLU A 308 25.06 18.95 5.33
N ASP A 309 25.96 19.03 4.35
CA ASP A 309 26.93 20.12 4.23
C ASP A 309 26.30 21.20 3.37
N ILE A 310 25.90 22.31 3.98
CA ILE A 310 25.22 23.44 3.31
C ILE A 310 26.08 24.03 2.17
N SER A 311 27.39 23.70 2.13
CA SER A 311 28.31 24.20 1.13
C SER A 311 28.31 23.49 -0.21
N SER A 312 27.70 22.31 -0.33
CA SER A 312 27.62 21.58 -1.60
C SER A 312 26.37 21.95 -2.37
N THR A 313 26.50 22.95 -3.23
CA THR A 313 25.54 23.27 -4.31
C THR A 313 25.48 22.19 -5.41
N ASN A 314 26.17 21.08 -5.21
CA ASN A 314 26.02 19.94 -6.09
C ASN A 314 24.72 19.24 -5.73
N PHE A 315 23.75 19.32 -6.62
CA PHE A 315 22.62 18.42 -6.75
C PHE A 315 23.14 16.99 -6.91
N SER A 316 23.79 16.45 -5.89
CA SER A 316 24.12 15.04 -5.84
C SER A 316 22.88 14.31 -5.38
N ASP A 317 22.16 13.84 -6.37
CA ASP A 317 21.46 12.57 -6.37
C ASP A 317 21.09 12.00 -5.00
N TYR A 318 19.76 12.03 -4.71
CA TYR A 318 19.12 11.22 -3.69
C TYR A 318 19.27 11.66 -2.23
N SER A 319 18.90 12.90 -1.91
CA SER A 319 18.50 13.20 -0.53
C SER A 319 17.27 12.34 -0.19
N SER A 320 17.26 11.71 0.98
CA SER A 320 16.10 10.94 1.43
C SER A 320 14.88 11.87 1.58
N PRO A 321 13.69 11.40 1.23
CA PRO A 321 12.50 12.23 1.33
C PRO A 321 12.27 12.71 2.76
N LYS A 322 11.79 13.93 2.88
CA LYS A 322 11.39 14.52 4.16
C LYS A 322 10.04 13.98 4.64
N MET A 323 9.20 13.52 3.69
CA MET A 323 7.89 12.99 4.00
C MET A 323 7.60 11.69 3.26
N LEU A 324 7.06 10.72 3.99
CA LEU A 324 6.52 9.47 3.50
C LEU A 324 5.01 9.46 3.68
N ILE A 325 4.25 9.19 2.62
CA ILE A 325 2.81 8.96 2.71
C ILE A 325 2.48 7.52 2.32
N LEU A 326 1.72 6.83 3.17
CA LEU A 326 1.20 5.49 2.96
C LEU A 326 -0.33 5.52 2.96
N SER A 327 -0.94 5.09 1.85
CA SER A 327 -2.39 4.94 1.75
C SER A 327 -2.77 3.47 1.86
N GLY A 328 -3.53 3.13 2.90
CA GLY A 328 -3.86 1.75 3.24
C GLY A 328 -5.29 1.56 3.72
N HIS A 329 -5.45 0.56 4.57
CA HIS A 329 -6.72 0.03 5.02
C HIS A 329 -6.87 0.11 6.54
N ASP A 330 -8.08 -0.17 7.03
CA ASP A 330 -8.35 -0.37 8.45
C ASP A 330 -7.52 -1.51 9.05
N THR A 331 -7.30 -2.60 8.28
CA THR A 331 -6.47 -3.74 8.69
C THR A 331 -5.03 -3.33 8.97
N THR A 332 -4.44 -2.52 8.08
CA THR A 332 -3.03 -2.09 8.21
C THR A 332 -2.84 -1.09 9.35
N LEU A 333 -3.77 -0.13 9.53
CA LEU A 333 -3.71 0.79 10.66
C LEU A 333 -3.94 0.07 11.98
N THR A 334 -4.92 -0.86 12.03
CA THR A 334 -5.16 -1.69 13.21
C THR A 334 -3.91 -2.51 13.57
N ALA A 335 -3.29 -3.15 12.58
CA ALA A 335 -2.06 -3.90 12.80
C ALA A 335 -0.93 -3.02 13.36
N GLN A 336 -0.79 -1.80 12.85
CA GLN A 336 0.20 -0.84 13.33
C GLN A 336 -0.04 -0.44 14.78
N GLU A 337 -1.27 -0.08 15.15
CA GLU A 337 -1.60 0.30 16.54
C GLU A 337 -1.44 -0.89 17.49
N LEU A 338 -1.93 -2.07 17.11
CA LEU A 338 -1.78 -3.28 17.92
C LEU A 338 -0.31 -3.72 18.09
N PHE A 339 0.53 -3.48 17.07
CA PHE A 339 1.96 -3.72 17.15
C PHE A 339 2.60 -2.87 18.28
N PHE A 340 2.30 -1.57 18.33
CA PHE A 340 2.83 -0.73 19.39
C PHE A 340 2.23 -1.06 20.75
N ILE A 341 0.95 -1.37 20.83
CA ILE A 341 0.32 -1.85 22.06
C ILE A 341 1.06 -3.08 22.58
N LYS A 342 1.29 -4.09 21.72
CA LYS A 342 1.90 -5.35 22.10
C LYS A 342 3.38 -5.24 22.46
N PHE A 343 4.16 -4.64 21.59
CA PHE A 343 5.62 -4.68 21.70
C PHE A 343 6.21 -3.50 22.46
N PHE A 344 5.43 -2.44 22.68
CA PHE A 344 5.84 -1.28 23.46
C PHE A 344 5.16 -1.24 24.84
N ASN A 345 4.37 -2.28 25.16
CA ASN A 345 3.68 -2.46 26.45
C ASN A 345 2.69 -1.34 26.78
N TYR A 346 1.86 -0.97 25.80
CA TYR A 346 0.69 -0.13 26.05
C TYR A 346 -0.54 -0.98 26.38
N GLU A 347 -1.51 -0.38 27.05
CA GLU A 347 -2.74 -1.06 27.40
C GLU A 347 -3.64 -1.26 26.18
N LEU A 348 -4.24 -2.46 26.04
CA LEU A 348 -5.12 -2.80 24.91
C LEU A 348 -6.38 -1.91 24.88
N GLU A 349 -6.80 -1.39 26.01
CA GLU A 349 -7.90 -0.45 26.16
C GLU A 349 -7.63 0.88 25.45
N SER A 350 -6.37 1.21 25.20
CA SER A 350 -5.97 2.38 24.41
C SER A 350 -6.25 2.24 22.92
N TYR A 351 -6.55 1.02 22.44
CA TYR A 351 -6.87 0.79 21.03
C TYR A 351 -8.12 1.56 20.57
N ILE A 352 -7.96 2.32 19.51
CA ILE A 352 -9.03 3.06 18.85
C ILE A 352 -9.24 2.45 17.46
N PHE A 353 -10.47 2.04 17.16
CA PHE A 353 -10.81 1.54 15.82
C PHE A 353 -10.60 2.64 14.77
N PRO A 354 -9.79 2.40 13.72
CA PRO A 354 -9.56 3.37 12.67
C PRO A 354 -10.80 3.52 11.78
N THR A 355 -11.54 4.60 11.94
CA THR A 355 -12.66 4.97 11.07
C THR A 355 -12.16 5.44 9.70
N PHE A 356 -13.05 5.72 8.74
CA PHE A 356 -12.65 6.24 7.43
C PHE A 356 -11.79 7.51 7.55
N ALA A 357 -10.75 7.60 6.74
CA ALA A 357 -9.76 8.68 6.74
C ALA A 357 -9.00 8.86 8.08
N SER A 358 -9.00 7.87 8.99
CA SER A 358 -8.10 7.87 10.14
C SER A 358 -6.66 7.86 9.68
N GLN A 359 -5.80 8.58 10.41
CA GLN A 359 -4.39 8.78 10.11
C GLN A 359 -3.53 8.48 11.32
N THR A 360 -2.40 7.81 11.08
CA THR A 360 -1.27 7.81 12.01
C THR A 360 -0.15 8.68 11.46
N ALA A 361 0.64 9.27 12.33
CA ALA A 361 1.80 10.04 11.94
C ALA A 361 3.00 9.74 12.86
N PHE A 362 4.16 9.57 12.25
CA PHE A 362 5.45 9.54 12.89
C PHE A 362 6.19 10.82 12.56
N GLU A 363 6.58 11.55 13.55
CA GLU A 363 7.28 12.82 13.39
C GLU A 363 8.62 12.76 14.11
N ILE A 364 9.70 13.12 13.39
CA ILE A 364 11.05 13.19 13.95
C ILE A 364 11.49 14.65 13.96
N ALA A 365 11.84 15.12 15.14
CA ALA A 365 12.38 16.45 15.32
C ALA A 365 13.65 16.42 16.17
N ARG A 366 14.43 17.48 16.06
CA ARG A 366 15.59 17.74 16.89
C ARG A 366 15.60 19.19 17.33
N LYS A 367 16.37 19.49 18.37
CA LYS A 367 16.65 20.89 18.71
C LYS A 367 17.39 21.58 17.57
N GLU A 368 17.11 22.85 17.38
CA GLU A 368 17.83 23.67 16.43
C GLU A 368 19.27 23.84 16.92
N VAL A 369 20.23 23.52 16.08
CA VAL A 369 21.67 23.62 16.32
C VAL A 369 22.34 24.26 15.13
N ASP A 370 23.47 24.92 15.35
CA ASP A 370 24.28 25.44 14.25
C ASP A 370 24.89 24.32 13.39
N ASP A 371 25.26 24.64 12.17
CA ASP A 371 25.74 23.65 11.18
C ASP A 371 26.99 22.90 11.61
N ASN A 372 27.88 23.53 12.37
CA ASN A 372 29.08 22.87 12.88
C ASN A 372 28.76 21.83 13.95
N SER A 373 27.78 22.13 14.79
CA SER A 373 27.30 21.23 15.85
C SER A 373 26.49 20.05 15.28
N ARG A 374 25.89 20.20 14.09
CA ARG A 374 25.04 19.18 13.48
C ARG A 374 25.78 17.86 13.22
N LYS A 375 27.03 17.92 12.77
CA LYS A 375 27.87 16.73 12.49
C LYS A 375 28.16 15.88 13.73
N ASN A 376 27.90 16.40 14.92
CA ASN A 376 28.12 15.70 16.19
C ASN A 376 26.81 15.08 16.74
N LEU A 377 25.67 15.28 16.10
CA LEU A 377 24.39 14.73 16.53
C LEU A 377 24.39 13.20 16.44
N LYS A 378 23.71 12.59 17.40
CA LYS A 378 23.48 11.15 17.50
C LYS A 378 21.98 10.87 17.43
N TYR A 379 21.59 9.64 17.23
CA TYR A 379 20.19 9.22 17.22
C TYR A 379 19.43 9.58 18.52
N SER A 380 20.13 9.66 19.63
CA SER A 380 19.59 10.12 20.93
C SER A 380 19.18 11.59 20.95
N ASP A 381 19.69 12.41 20.02
CA ASP A 381 19.35 13.84 19.93
C ASP A 381 18.08 14.10 19.10
N TYR A 382 17.51 13.06 18.52
CA TYR A 382 16.28 13.10 17.75
C TYR A 382 15.12 12.53 18.56
N THR A 383 14.02 13.26 18.64
CA THR A 383 12.79 12.83 19.28
C THR A 383 11.83 12.32 18.25
N LEU A 384 11.31 11.11 18.44
CA LEU A 384 10.24 10.52 17.67
C LEU A 384 8.93 10.65 18.43
N CYS A 385 7.93 11.23 17.78
CA CYS A 385 6.55 11.24 18.24
C CYS A 385 5.68 10.40 17.31
N HIS A 386 4.81 9.58 17.89
CA HIS A 386 3.78 8.85 17.15
C HIS A 386 2.39 9.35 17.54
N TYR A 387 1.58 9.65 16.53
CA TYR A 387 0.21 10.15 16.70
C TYR A 387 -0.79 9.23 16.03
N PHE A 388 -1.99 9.14 16.62
CA PHE A 388 -3.18 8.58 15.99
C PHE A 388 -4.29 9.63 15.99
N ASN A 389 -4.80 10.02 14.82
CA ASN A 389 -5.80 11.09 14.65
C ASN A 389 -5.45 12.32 15.50
N ASP A 390 -4.21 12.83 15.36
CA ASP A 390 -3.63 13.97 16.08
C ASP A 390 -3.46 13.82 17.59
N LYS A 391 -3.82 12.67 18.16
CA LYS A 391 -3.54 12.37 19.56
C LYS A 391 -2.19 11.69 19.68
N LEU A 392 -1.34 12.23 20.56
CA LEU A 392 -0.05 11.62 20.86
C LEU A 392 -0.25 10.24 21.51
N VAL A 393 0.30 9.22 20.88
CA VAL A 393 0.31 7.84 21.41
C VAL A 393 1.56 7.62 22.26
N PHE A 394 2.73 7.96 21.70
CA PHE A 394 3.99 7.92 22.44
C PHE A 394 5.00 8.93 21.88
N ASN A 395 5.99 9.25 22.72
CA ASN A 395 7.22 9.90 22.31
C ASN A 395 8.42 9.25 22.98
N MET A 396 9.55 9.25 22.30
CA MET A 396 10.83 8.76 22.81
C MET A 396 11.98 9.23 21.93
N THR A 397 13.20 9.06 22.37
CA THR A 397 14.37 9.30 21.52
C THR A 397 14.42 8.23 20.43
N PHE A 398 15.01 8.58 19.28
CA PHE A 398 15.03 7.66 18.14
C PHE A 398 15.90 6.41 18.39
N ASP A 399 16.97 6.52 19.15
CA ASP A 399 17.79 5.38 19.57
C ASP A 399 17.00 4.41 20.47
N THR A 400 16.23 4.92 21.45
CA THR A 400 15.33 4.10 22.27
C THR A 400 14.28 3.37 21.42
N PHE A 401 13.74 4.04 20.42
CA PHE A 401 12.81 3.42 19.47
C PHE A 401 13.47 2.28 18.69
N LEU A 402 14.67 2.51 18.18
CA LEU A 402 15.43 1.49 17.45
C LEU A 402 15.82 0.30 18.33
N GLU A 403 16.17 0.55 19.60
CA GLU A 403 16.45 -0.52 20.56
C GLU A 403 15.21 -1.41 20.78
N LYS A 404 14.03 -0.80 20.93
CA LYS A 404 12.77 -1.54 21.05
C LYS A 404 12.44 -2.34 19.78
N ILE A 405 12.53 -1.73 18.61
CA ILE A 405 12.28 -2.41 17.33
C ILE A 405 13.29 -3.54 17.10
N GLY A 406 14.57 -3.35 17.43
CA GLY A 406 15.62 -4.35 17.28
C GLY A 406 15.43 -5.62 18.12
N LYS A 407 14.59 -5.57 19.17
CA LYS A 407 14.21 -6.74 19.99
C LYS A 407 13.06 -7.55 19.38
N ILE A 408 12.42 -7.04 18.33
CA ILE A 408 11.27 -7.66 17.69
C ILE A 408 11.75 -8.38 16.44
N ASN A 409 11.40 -9.65 16.32
CA ASN A 409 11.71 -10.43 15.12
C ASN A 409 10.69 -10.10 14.02
N LEU A 410 10.88 -8.94 13.35
CA LEU A 410 10.06 -8.55 12.21
C LEU A 410 10.22 -9.55 11.07
N TRP A 411 9.14 -9.80 10.35
CA TRP A 411 9.16 -10.70 9.20
C TRP A 411 9.71 -9.96 7.97
N ASN A 412 10.77 -10.50 7.41
CA ASN A 412 11.28 -10.06 6.12
C ASN A 412 10.58 -10.79 4.96
N SER A 413 10.91 -10.44 3.73
CA SER A 413 10.35 -11.05 2.53
C SER A 413 10.53 -12.57 2.49
N ASP A 414 11.64 -13.11 3.03
CA ASP A 414 11.90 -14.55 3.05
C ASP A 414 10.96 -15.28 4.04
N ASN A 415 10.73 -14.69 5.21
CA ASN A 415 9.76 -15.21 6.18
C ASN A 415 8.36 -15.25 5.59
N ILE A 416 7.96 -14.17 4.92
CA ILE A 416 6.66 -14.05 4.26
C ILE A 416 6.53 -15.09 3.15
N ASN A 417 7.53 -15.20 2.28
CA ASN A 417 7.56 -16.19 1.20
C ASN A 417 7.50 -17.61 1.74
N LYS A 418 8.27 -17.91 2.78
CA LYS A 418 8.25 -19.21 3.44
C LYS A 418 6.88 -19.53 4.05
N PHE A 419 6.25 -18.56 4.66
CA PHE A 419 4.90 -18.72 5.20
C PHE A 419 3.87 -18.97 4.10
N CYS A 420 3.89 -18.17 3.03
CA CYS A 420 2.91 -18.24 1.95
C CYS A 420 3.09 -19.46 1.05
N TYR A 421 4.32 -19.72 0.62
CA TYR A 421 4.62 -20.72 -0.43
C TYR A 421 5.31 -21.98 0.09
N GLY A 422 5.64 -22.02 1.39
CA GLY A 422 6.46 -23.07 1.98
C GLY A 422 7.95 -22.90 1.65
N GLU A 423 8.76 -23.80 2.14
CA GLU A 423 10.17 -23.85 1.71
C GLU A 423 10.18 -24.24 0.24
N LYS A 424 10.58 -23.32 -0.63
CA LYS A 424 10.84 -23.71 -2.03
C LYS A 424 11.84 -24.85 -1.96
N PRO A 425 11.56 -26.02 -2.55
CA PRO A 425 12.60 -27.03 -2.69
C PRO A 425 13.77 -26.29 -3.34
N ILE A 426 14.93 -26.41 -2.71
CA ILE A 426 16.17 -25.81 -3.20
C ILE A 426 16.55 -26.56 -4.49
N LEU A 427 15.75 -26.36 -5.53
CA LEU A 427 16.25 -26.48 -6.89
C LEU A 427 17.08 -25.21 -7.10
N THR A 428 18.23 -25.22 -6.46
CA THR A 428 19.13 -24.09 -6.46
C THR A 428 19.36 -23.66 -7.89
N THR A 429 19.41 -22.36 -8.12
CA THR A 429 19.85 -21.76 -9.39
C THR A 429 21.10 -22.50 -9.92
N ASN A 430 21.94 -23.01 -9.04
CA ASN A 430 23.08 -23.87 -9.32
C ASN A 430 22.68 -25.23 -9.94
N LEU A 431 21.59 -25.87 -9.53
CA LEU A 431 21.18 -27.16 -10.13
C LEU A 431 20.58 -26.91 -11.53
N ILE A 432 19.84 -25.82 -11.74
CA ILE A 432 19.36 -25.44 -13.08
C ILE A 432 20.55 -25.09 -13.97
N ILE A 433 21.55 -24.39 -13.47
CA ILE A 433 22.79 -24.10 -14.21
C ILE A 433 23.55 -25.39 -14.52
N ILE A 434 23.69 -26.31 -13.57
CA ILE A 434 24.36 -27.62 -13.77
C ILE A 434 23.62 -28.44 -14.80
N ILE A 435 22.29 -28.53 -14.75
CA ILE A 435 21.47 -29.24 -15.73
C ILE A 435 21.59 -28.61 -17.12
N SER A 436 21.52 -27.25 -17.21
CA SER A 436 21.65 -26.56 -18.49
C SER A 436 23.06 -26.73 -19.08
N MET A 437 24.11 -26.67 -18.30
CA MET A 437 25.48 -26.94 -18.73
C MET A 437 25.66 -28.40 -19.18
N GLY A 438 25.04 -29.36 -18.49
CA GLY A 438 25.03 -30.78 -18.87
C GLY A 438 24.36 -31.03 -20.22
N VAL A 439 23.22 -30.39 -20.46
CA VAL A 439 22.51 -30.45 -21.76
C VAL A 439 23.35 -29.80 -22.87
N LEU A 440 23.99 -28.69 -22.61
CA LEU A 440 24.85 -27.98 -23.59
C LEU A 440 26.07 -28.86 -23.95
N ALA A 441 26.70 -29.47 -22.98
CA ALA A 441 27.81 -30.42 -23.19
C ALA A 441 27.38 -31.65 -24.04
N LEU A 442 26.18 -32.18 -23.80
CA LEU A 442 25.64 -33.31 -24.57
C LEU A 442 25.39 -32.91 -26.04
N ILE A 443 24.85 -31.71 -26.27
CA ILE A 443 24.64 -31.18 -27.62
C ILE A 443 26.00 -31.01 -28.34
N LEU A 444 27.02 -30.50 -27.69
CA LEU A 444 28.37 -30.34 -28.27
C LEU A 444 28.99 -31.71 -28.62
N ILE A 445 28.83 -32.72 -27.76
CA ILE A 445 29.30 -34.10 -28.04
C ILE A 445 28.60 -34.66 -29.29
N ILE A 446 27.29 -34.47 -29.41
CA ILE A 446 26.51 -34.93 -30.60
C ILE A 446 27.01 -34.22 -31.86
N ILE A 447 27.26 -32.91 -31.81
CA ILE A 447 27.80 -32.16 -32.96
C ILE A 447 29.17 -32.67 -33.34
N VAL A 448 30.07 -32.94 -32.38
CA VAL A 448 31.40 -33.50 -32.66
C VAL A 448 31.29 -34.88 -33.29
N ILE A 449 30.40 -35.74 -32.84
CA ILE A 449 30.16 -37.05 -33.42
C ILE A 449 29.68 -36.93 -34.88
N ILE A 450 28.74 -36.02 -35.15
CA ILE A 450 28.25 -35.75 -36.49
C ILE A 450 29.36 -35.26 -37.39
N LEU A 451 30.24 -34.38 -36.90
CA LEU A 451 31.38 -33.87 -37.68
C LEU A 451 32.42 -34.97 -37.98
N ILE A 452 32.70 -35.87 -37.01
CA ILE A 452 33.58 -37.03 -37.20
C ILE A 452 33.00 -37.96 -38.31
N PHE A 453 31.70 -38.24 -38.25
CA PHE A 453 31.04 -39.05 -39.27
C PHE A 453 31.10 -38.40 -40.64
N LYS A 454 30.91 -37.07 -40.73
CA LYS A 454 30.98 -36.30 -41.98
C LYS A 454 32.39 -36.30 -42.54
N ILE A 455 33.41 -36.15 -41.73
CA ILE A 455 34.83 -36.23 -42.14
C ILE A 455 35.18 -37.65 -42.59
N LYS A 456 34.69 -38.68 -41.88
CA LYS A 456 34.92 -40.07 -42.30
C LYS A 456 34.30 -40.42 -43.65
N ASN A 457 33.03 -40.00 -43.88
CA ASN A 457 32.38 -40.17 -45.17
C ASN A 457 33.05 -39.43 -46.30
N GLN A 458 33.54 -38.21 -46.06
CA GLN A 458 34.35 -37.46 -47.04
C GLN A 458 35.69 -38.15 -47.39
N LYS A 459 36.30 -38.79 -46.38
CA LYS A 459 37.53 -39.58 -46.62
C LYS A 459 37.25 -40.85 -47.42
N ASP A 460 36.12 -41.49 -47.17
CA ASP A 460 35.69 -42.66 -47.91
C ASP A 460 35.30 -42.33 -49.36
N GLU A 461 34.67 -41.15 -49.62
CA GLU A 461 34.43 -40.64 -50.99
C GLU A 461 35.73 -40.29 -51.71
N TYR A 462 36.75 -39.74 -51.03
CA TYR A 462 38.05 -39.44 -51.62
C TYR A 462 38.82 -40.70 -52.00
N LEU A 463 38.75 -41.78 -51.21
CA LEU A 463 39.37 -43.09 -51.49
C LEU A 463 38.67 -43.83 -52.64
N ILE A 464 37.40 -43.61 -52.85
CA ILE A 464 36.64 -44.17 -53.99
C ILE A 464 36.94 -43.44 -55.29
N SER A 465 37.28 -42.13 -55.26
CA SER A 465 37.64 -41.36 -56.46
C SER A 465 39.07 -41.61 -57.01
N GLU A 466 39.99 -42.21 -56.22
CA GLU A 466 41.35 -42.56 -56.64
C GLU A 466 41.45 -43.97 -57.33
N HIS A 467 40.40 -44.75 -57.45
CA HIS A 467 40.38 -46.07 -58.01
C HIS A 467 39.56 -46.28 -59.29
N HIS A 468 39.43 -45.21 -60.14
CA HIS A 468 38.93 -45.39 -61.51
C HIS A 468 40.03 -45.12 -62.50
N PRO A 469 40.48 -46.15 -63.30
CA PRO A 469 41.44 -45.93 -64.38
C PRO A 469 40.76 -45.30 -65.60
N SER A 470 41.48 -44.36 -66.19
CA SER A 470 41.16 -43.71 -67.46
C SER A 470 40.97 -44.72 -68.57
N THR A 471 39.87 -44.63 -69.29
CA THR A 471 39.84 -45.05 -70.68
C THR A 471 39.25 -43.93 -71.54
N ASP A 472 40.12 -43.46 -72.47
CA ASP A 472 39.81 -42.66 -73.59
C ASP A 472 38.73 -43.32 -74.49
N ASP A 473 37.83 -42.56 -75.10
CA ASP A 473 37.72 -42.39 -76.54
C ASP A 473 36.49 -41.56 -76.93
N LYS A 474 36.84 -40.52 -77.71
CA LYS A 474 36.24 -39.97 -78.89
C LYS A 474 34.74 -39.84 -79.15
N CYS A 475 34.47 -38.69 -79.52
CA CYS A 475 33.84 -38.24 -80.79
C CYS A 475 32.40 -37.65 -80.71
N CYS A 476 32.41 -36.43 -81.18
CA CYS A 476 31.53 -35.77 -82.19
C CYS A 476 30.07 -35.43 -81.96
N SER A 477 29.92 -34.14 -82.18
CA SER A 477 28.85 -33.46 -82.95
C SER A 477 27.49 -33.24 -82.29
N SER A 478 27.21 -32.04 -82.28
CA SER A 478 26.36 -31.14 -83.07
C SER A 478 25.00 -30.82 -82.45
N GLU A 479 24.81 -29.53 -82.49
CA GLU A 479 23.60 -28.80 -82.88
C GLU A 479 22.36 -28.94 -81.94
N GLU A 480 21.99 -27.85 -81.52
CA GLU A 480 20.99 -26.83 -81.92
C GLU A 480 19.69 -26.90 -81.10
N ASP A 481 19.32 -25.72 -80.65
CA ASP A 481 18.00 -25.09 -80.57
C ASP A 481 16.91 -25.68 -79.62
N GLU A 482 16.53 -24.94 -78.66
CA GLU A 482 15.55 -23.83 -78.48
C GLU A 482 15.58 -23.32 -77.07
#